data_20973806dff7b7fa3f127c817adb9df0
#
_entry.id   20973806dff7b7fa3f127c817adb9df0
#
_cell.length_a   1.000
_cell.length_b   1.000
_cell.length_c   1.000
_cell.angle_alpha   90.00
_cell.angle_beta   90.00
_cell.angle_gamma   90.00
#
_symmetry.space_group_name_H-M   'P 1'
#
loop_
_entity.id
_entity.type
_entity.pdbx_description
1 polymer ?
#
loop_
_entity_poly.entity_id
_entity_poly.type
_entity_poly.pdbx_seq_one_letter_code
_entity_poly.pdbx_strand_id
1 'polypeptide(L)'
;MNSKYLVNCLFILCYSMFLMFMSACYNELETVDFEEQEEQQSVSIEDGMCIIQSLGFDTLDVVELKSGYLIQGDIYLEKSKLVTYSQPQTRQAYHTTGLIGHPKQRAITVGVDSSIPASGVDDWRDEIQEAINLWNPLSNLKMTYTTAANPDILIRSDASTPLPNNTIAAGSWPMNGKPGSSIWINLDYDYNKTIPRLQKIYNMVHELGHCFGLRHTNWKSLGESVANGITGTFDSDPYSVMNGGTAEYQWSGFSEGDK
;
A
#
# COMPACT_ATOMS: atom_id res chain seq x y z
N MET A 1 30.05 19.17 -73.12
CA MET A 1 28.93 19.42 -72.16
C MET A 1 29.51 19.79 -70.86
N ASN A 2 29.33 21.01 -70.43
CA ASN A 2 30.07 21.57 -69.25
C ASN A 2 29.63 21.00 -67.95
N SER A 3 30.56 20.48 -67.18
CA SER A 3 30.40 19.89 -65.83
C SER A 3 29.54 20.74 -64.86
N LYS A 4 29.49 22.04 -65.04
CA LYS A 4 28.71 22.99 -64.24
C LYS A 4 27.17 22.82 -64.38
N TYR A 5 26.70 22.36 -65.50
CA TYR A 5 25.27 22.15 -65.76
C TYR A 5 24.77 20.85 -65.16
N LEU A 6 25.62 19.84 -65.00
CA LEU A 6 25.27 18.57 -64.44
C LEU A 6 25.08 18.72 -62.90
N VAL A 7 25.90 19.54 -62.24
CA VAL A 7 25.79 19.78 -60.74
C VAL A 7 24.56 20.62 -60.49
N ASN A 8 24.19 21.61 -61.27
CA ASN A 8 22.98 22.41 -61.01
C ASN A 8 21.69 21.62 -61.29
N CYS A 9 21.65 20.70 -62.22
CA CYS A 9 20.48 19.83 -62.43
C CYS A 9 20.31 18.84 -61.26
N LEU A 10 21.40 18.35 -60.66
CA LEU A 10 21.33 17.44 -59.51
C LEU A 10 20.81 18.16 -58.25
N PHE A 11 21.25 19.42 -58.04
CA PHE A 11 20.75 20.23 -56.89
C PHE A 11 19.29 20.60 -57.03
N ILE A 12 18.79 20.89 -58.22
CA ILE A 12 17.38 21.22 -58.46
C ILE A 12 16.49 19.97 -58.26
N LEU A 13 16.95 18.79 -58.70
CA LEU A 13 16.24 17.53 -58.48
C LEU A 13 16.18 17.12 -57.02
N CYS A 14 17.26 17.27 -56.25
CA CYS A 14 17.28 17.00 -54.81
C CYS A 14 16.40 18.00 -54.05
N TYR A 15 16.36 19.28 -54.46
CA TYR A 15 15.55 20.28 -53.77
C TYR A 15 14.05 20.09 -54.05
N SER A 16 13.67 19.69 -55.26
CA SER A 16 12.26 19.36 -55.57
C SER A 16 11.78 18.08 -54.87
N MET A 17 12.64 17.06 -54.71
CA MET A 17 12.34 15.85 -53.97
C MET A 17 12.20 16.12 -52.46
N PHE A 18 13.02 17.03 -51.90
CA PHE A 18 12.92 17.44 -50.50
C PHE A 18 11.64 18.22 -50.22
N LEU A 19 11.18 19.08 -51.14
CA LEU A 19 9.91 19.81 -51.00
C LEU A 19 8.69 18.89 -51.16
N MET A 20 8.76 17.81 -51.97
CA MET A 20 7.67 16.82 -52.02
C MET A 20 7.54 15.98 -50.73
N PHE A 21 8.64 15.71 -50.02
CA PHE A 21 8.58 15.01 -48.74
C PHE A 21 8.03 15.88 -47.59
N MET A 22 8.19 17.22 -47.67
CA MET A 22 7.64 18.13 -46.64
C MET A 22 6.17 18.42 -46.86
N SER A 23 5.61 18.18 -48.05
CA SER A 23 4.19 18.38 -48.35
C SER A 23 3.32 17.17 -47.98
N ALA A 24 3.92 16.03 -47.68
CA ALA A 24 3.21 14.82 -47.26
C ALA A 24 2.97 14.74 -45.74
N CYS A 25 3.52 15.68 -44.95
CA CYS A 25 3.32 15.74 -43.49
C CYS A 25 2.32 16.82 -43.03
N TYR A 26 1.56 17.39 -43.98
CA TYR A 26 0.55 18.40 -43.66
C TYR A 26 -0.83 17.96 -44.15
N ASN A 27 -1.27 16.79 -43.68
CA ASN A 27 -2.66 16.40 -43.74
C ASN A 27 -3.09 15.93 -42.37
N GLU A 28 -4.04 16.70 -41.85
CA GLU A 28 -4.94 16.35 -40.74
C GLU A 28 -4.28 15.85 -39.44
N LEU A 29 -4.01 16.81 -38.56
CA LEU A 29 -4.21 16.56 -37.17
C LEU A 29 -5.74 16.29 -36.97
N GLU A 30 -6.17 15.07 -37.24
CA GLU A 30 -7.25 14.53 -36.45
C GLU A 30 -6.74 14.54 -35.01
N THR A 31 -7.39 15.34 -34.18
CA THR A 31 -7.31 15.18 -32.72
C THR A 31 -7.86 13.80 -32.46
N VAL A 32 -6.99 12.81 -32.42
CA VAL A 32 -7.26 11.55 -31.76
C VAL A 32 -7.31 11.96 -30.29
N ASP A 33 -8.52 12.16 -29.79
CA ASP A 33 -8.78 12.07 -28.38
C ASP A 33 -8.27 10.68 -27.96
N PHE A 34 -7.04 10.65 -27.45
CA PHE A 34 -6.61 9.56 -26.60
C PHE A 34 -7.49 9.68 -25.32
N GLU A 35 -8.71 9.16 -25.41
CA GLU A 35 -9.28 8.57 -24.23
C GLU A 35 -8.28 7.49 -23.81
N GLU A 36 -7.44 7.84 -22.86
CA GLU A 36 -6.70 6.89 -22.04
C GLU A 36 -7.76 6.04 -21.35
N GLN A 37 -8.27 5.06 -22.08
CA GLN A 37 -8.92 3.92 -21.46
C GLN A 37 -7.79 3.27 -20.66
N GLU A 38 -7.68 3.64 -19.38
CA GLU A 38 -7.07 2.77 -18.39
C GLU A 38 -7.85 1.45 -18.48
N GLU A 39 -7.36 0.57 -19.32
CA GLU A 39 -7.73 -0.83 -19.30
C GLU A 39 -7.31 -1.31 -17.92
N GLN A 40 -8.24 -1.23 -16.97
CA GLN A 40 -8.10 -1.90 -15.67
C GLN A 40 -7.94 -3.38 -15.98
N GLN A 41 -6.70 -3.79 -16.15
CA GLN A 41 -6.33 -5.18 -16.34
C GLN A 41 -6.79 -5.90 -15.09
N SER A 42 -7.96 -6.54 -15.16
CA SER A 42 -8.51 -7.35 -14.08
C SER A 42 -7.55 -8.53 -13.87
N VAL A 43 -6.74 -8.42 -12.81
CA VAL A 43 -5.88 -9.53 -12.38
C VAL A 43 -6.79 -10.69 -12.01
N SER A 44 -6.55 -11.85 -12.60
CA SER A 44 -7.30 -13.06 -12.29
C SER A 44 -7.06 -13.49 -10.83
N ILE A 45 -7.96 -14.28 -10.25
CA ILE A 45 -7.79 -14.83 -8.88
C ILE A 45 -6.49 -15.65 -8.79
N GLU A 46 -6.17 -16.40 -9.83
CA GLU A 46 -4.97 -17.23 -9.92
C GLU A 46 -3.70 -16.37 -9.90
N ASP A 47 -3.69 -15.26 -10.64
CA ASP A 47 -2.60 -14.29 -10.63
C ASP A 47 -2.48 -13.60 -9.28
N GLY A 48 -3.60 -13.27 -8.61
CA GLY A 48 -3.61 -12.69 -7.27
C GLY A 48 -2.94 -13.60 -6.24
N MET A 49 -3.24 -14.88 -6.24
CA MET A 49 -2.61 -15.86 -5.33
C MET A 49 -1.12 -16.03 -5.61
N CYS A 50 -0.70 -16.04 -6.88
CA CYS A 50 0.72 -16.06 -7.23
C CYS A 50 1.47 -14.83 -6.71
N ILE A 51 0.86 -13.65 -6.79
CA ILE A 51 1.44 -12.42 -6.26
C ILE A 51 1.56 -12.49 -4.73
N ILE A 52 0.52 -12.93 -4.03
CA ILE A 52 0.51 -13.13 -2.57
C ILE A 52 1.65 -14.06 -2.14
N GLN A 53 1.83 -15.19 -2.84
CA GLN A 53 2.95 -16.10 -2.59
C GLN A 53 4.31 -15.47 -2.86
N SER A 54 4.43 -14.65 -3.91
CA SER A 54 5.68 -13.95 -4.23
C SER A 54 6.08 -12.92 -3.18
N LEU A 55 5.12 -12.40 -2.43
CA LEU A 55 5.32 -11.53 -1.27
C LEU A 55 5.71 -12.31 0.00
N GLY A 56 5.74 -13.64 -0.05
CA GLY A 56 6.11 -14.51 1.06
C GLY A 56 4.96 -14.88 2.00
N PHE A 57 3.71 -14.68 1.57
CA PHE A 57 2.53 -15.09 2.33
C PHE A 57 2.04 -16.49 1.88
N ASP A 58 1.44 -17.22 2.80
CA ASP A 58 0.69 -18.44 2.47
C ASP A 58 -0.68 -18.06 1.87
N THR A 59 -1.22 -18.90 1.03
CA THR A 59 -2.53 -18.71 0.41
C THR A 59 -3.64 -19.50 1.11
N LEU A 60 -3.33 -20.27 2.15
CA LEU A 60 -4.31 -21.12 2.84
C LEU A 60 -5.37 -20.29 3.59
N ASP A 61 -4.97 -19.15 4.18
CA ASP A 61 -5.85 -18.29 5.00
C ASP A 61 -6.16 -16.96 4.31
N VAL A 62 -6.16 -16.94 2.98
CA VAL A 62 -6.52 -15.75 2.22
C VAL A 62 -8.02 -15.68 2.04
N VAL A 63 -8.62 -14.57 2.50
CA VAL A 63 -10.02 -14.26 2.26
C VAL A 63 -10.12 -13.28 1.10
N GLU A 64 -10.77 -13.69 0.02
CA GLU A 64 -11.06 -12.79 -1.09
C GLU A 64 -12.23 -11.87 -0.73
N LEU A 65 -11.97 -10.55 -0.78
CA LEU A 65 -12.96 -9.51 -0.61
C LEU A 65 -13.28 -8.86 -1.97
N LYS A 66 -14.30 -8.02 -2.03
CA LYS A 66 -14.74 -7.35 -3.26
C LYS A 66 -13.60 -6.61 -3.97
N SER A 67 -12.79 -5.84 -3.24
CA SER A 67 -11.74 -4.97 -3.80
C SER A 67 -10.32 -5.38 -3.41
N GLY A 68 -10.13 -6.52 -2.73
CA GLY A 68 -8.81 -6.97 -2.29
C GLY A 68 -8.79 -8.36 -1.72
N TYR A 69 -7.68 -8.69 -1.11
CA TYR A 69 -7.45 -9.93 -0.37
C TYR A 69 -7.06 -9.60 1.07
N LEU A 70 -7.72 -10.23 2.02
CA LEU A 70 -7.34 -10.19 3.42
C LEU A 70 -6.49 -11.42 3.73
N ILE A 71 -5.28 -11.19 4.23
CA ILE A 71 -4.27 -12.20 4.51
C ILE A 71 -4.01 -12.19 6.01
N GLN A 72 -3.90 -13.36 6.63
CA GLN A 72 -3.59 -13.50 8.06
C GLN A 72 -4.57 -12.77 8.99
N GLY A 73 -5.77 -12.45 8.48
CA GLY A 73 -6.88 -11.85 9.22
C GLY A 73 -6.93 -10.32 9.21
N ASP A 74 -5.84 -9.61 8.92
CA ASP A 74 -5.72 -8.15 9.04
C ASP A 74 -4.75 -7.47 8.07
N ILE A 75 -4.00 -8.21 7.25
CA ILE A 75 -3.18 -7.62 6.18
C ILE A 75 -3.98 -7.55 4.90
N TYR A 76 -4.18 -6.35 4.36
CA TYR A 76 -5.00 -6.13 3.17
C TYR A 76 -4.18 -5.81 1.93
N LEU A 77 -4.43 -6.52 0.83
CA LEU A 77 -3.89 -6.24 -0.50
C LEU A 77 -5.00 -5.82 -1.46
N GLU A 78 -4.94 -4.59 -1.94
CA GLU A 78 -5.91 -4.10 -2.93
C GLU A 78 -5.74 -4.77 -4.28
N LYS A 79 -6.81 -5.30 -4.89
CA LYS A 79 -6.79 -5.91 -6.23
C LYS A 79 -6.26 -4.95 -7.30
N SER A 80 -6.64 -3.68 -7.24
CA SER A 80 -6.17 -2.63 -8.16
C SER A 80 -4.66 -2.38 -8.10
N LYS A 81 -3.99 -2.78 -7.02
CA LYS A 81 -2.55 -2.59 -6.82
C LYS A 81 -1.72 -3.87 -6.99
N LEU A 82 -2.35 -5.01 -7.24
CA LEU A 82 -1.65 -6.31 -7.32
C LEU A 82 -0.54 -6.31 -8.37
N VAL A 83 -0.78 -5.75 -9.55
CA VAL A 83 0.25 -5.62 -10.60
C VAL A 83 1.47 -4.86 -10.10
N THR A 84 1.27 -3.85 -9.25
CA THR A 84 2.38 -3.08 -8.68
C THR A 84 3.20 -3.90 -7.67
N TYR A 85 2.55 -4.77 -6.91
CA TYR A 85 3.25 -5.71 -6.02
C TYR A 85 4.08 -6.75 -6.78
N SER A 86 3.68 -7.14 -7.99
CA SER A 86 4.40 -8.10 -8.82
C SER A 86 5.65 -7.54 -9.50
N GLN A 87 5.82 -6.21 -9.55
CA GLN A 87 7.00 -5.59 -10.15
C GLN A 87 8.26 -5.89 -9.33
N PRO A 88 9.41 -6.17 -9.98
CA PRO A 88 10.65 -6.38 -9.26
C PRO A 88 11.00 -5.12 -8.46
N GLN A 89 10.92 -5.24 -7.15
CA GLN A 89 11.35 -4.18 -6.23
C GLN A 89 12.84 -3.93 -6.46
N THR A 90 13.24 -2.70 -6.71
CA THR A 90 14.66 -2.35 -6.89
C THR A 90 15.42 -2.77 -5.63
N ARG A 91 16.25 -3.80 -5.80
CA ARG A 91 17.05 -4.39 -4.73
C ARG A 91 18.11 -3.40 -4.27
N GLN A 92 17.88 -2.73 -3.17
CA GLN A 92 18.98 -2.40 -2.28
C GLN A 92 18.94 -3.38 -1.12
N ALA A 93 19.97 -4.19 -1.07
CA ALA A 93 20.33 -5.25 -0.15
C ALA A 93 19.45 -5.45 1.10
N TYR A 94 19.06 -6.70 1.32
CA TYR A 94 18.42 -7.32 2.48
C TYR A 94 16.93 -7.10 2.67
N HIS A 95 16.18 -7.98 2.03
CA HIS A 95 14.98 -8.63 2.54
C HIS A 95 13.66 -7.87 2.50
N THR A 96 12.78 -8.54 1.87
CA THR A 96 11.35 -8.40 1.79
C THR A 96 10.87 -7.22 0.95
N THR A 97 10.21 -7.55 -0.10
CA THR A 97 9.19 -6.75 -0.77
C THR A 97 8.28 -6.14 0.28
N GLY A 98 8.53 -4.94 0.76
CA GLY A 98 7.67 -4.36 1.79
C GLY A 98 8.36 -3.43 2.77
N LEU A 99 9.61 -3.03 2.56
CA LEU A 99 10.22 -2.04 3.41
C LEU A 99 10.04 -0.62 2.87
N ILE A 100 9.80 0.31 3.78
CA ILE A 100 9.70 1.74 3.45
C ILE A 100 11.10 2.28 3.14
N GLY A 101 11.24 3.01 2.02
CA GLY A 101 12.50 3.65 1.63
C GLY A 101 12.96 4.71 2.63
N HIS A 102 14.26 4.80 2.85
CA HIS A 102 14.86 5.61 3.91
C HIS A 102 14.41 7.09 3.98
N PRO A 103 14.27 7.85 2.87
CA PRO A 103 13.76 9.22 2.95
C PRO A 103 12.30 9.28 3.42
N LYS A 104 11.46 8.29 3.03
CA LYS A 104 10.03 8.27 3.34
C LYS A 104 9.74 7.92 4.80
N GLN A 105 10.58 7.12 5.44
CA GLN A 105 10.44 6.79 6.87
C GLN A 105 10.33 8.04 7.77
N ARG A 106 10.89 9.17 7.34
CA ARG A 106 10.94 10.42 8.13
C ARG A 106 9.87 11.44 7.77
N ALA A 107 8.96 11.11 6.85
CA ALA A 107 7.97 12.05 6.36
C ALA A 107 6.69 11.32 5.90
N ILE A 108 6.09 10.54 6.80
CA ILE A 108 4.84 9.82 6.55
C ILE A 108 3.68 10.69 7.02
N THR A 109 2.71 10.92 6.14
CA THR A 109 1.48 11.61 6.48
C THR A 109 0.34 10.61 6.67
N VAL A 110 -0.45 10.79 7.75
CA VAL A 110 -1.60 9.96 8.09
C VAL A 110 -2.83 10.83 8.15
N GLY A 111 -3.86 10.48 7.41
CA GLY A 111 -5.12 11.21 7.37
C GLY A 111 -6.32 10.30 7.61
N VAL A 112 -7.47 10.90 7.89
CA VAL A 112 -8.72 10.20 8.14
C VAL A 112 -9.75 10.62 7.09
N ASP A 113 -10.37 9.63 6.47
CA ASP A 113 -11.43 9.81 5.49
C ASP A 113 -12.74 10.25 6.16
N SER A 114 -13.62 10.87 5.37
CA SER A 114 -14.95 11.31 5.83
C SER A 114 -15.91 10.15 6.14
N SER A 115 -15.57 8.92 5.74
CA SER A 115 -16.34 7.72 6.10
C SER A 115 -16.22 7.35 7.59
N ILE A 116 -15.20 7.87 8.30
CA ILE A 116 -15.11 7.78 9.76
C ILE A 116 -15.89 8.97 10.36
N PRO A 117 -16.90 8.72 11.21
CA PRO A 117 -17.65 9.78 11.87
C PRO A 117 -16.73 10.78 12.60
N ALA A 118 -17.10 12.06 12.58
CA ALA A 118 -16.31 13.12 13.21
C ALA A 118 -16.69 13.35 14.68
N SER A 119 -17.53 12.51 15.25
CA SER A 119 -17.94 12.57 16.64
C SER A 119 -18.59 11.26 17.08
N GLY A 120 -18.71 11.05 18.39
CA GLY A 120 -19.34 9.87 18.98
C GLY A 120 -18.36 8.69 19.12
N VAL A 121 -18.93 7.51 19.37
CA VAL A 121 -18.13 6.29 19.67
C VAL A 121 -17.29 5.81 18.47
N ASP A 122 -17.70 6.19 17.25
CA ASP A 122 -17.03 5.79 16.02
C ASP A 122 -16.04 6.84 15.50
N ASP A 123 -15.83 7.93 16.23
CA ASP A 123 -14.70 8.83 15.99
C ASP A 123 -13.42 8.21 16.55
N TRP A 124 -12.45 7.95 15.69
CA TRP A 124 -11.17 7.33 16.03
C TRP A 124 -9.99 8.31 15.95
N ARG A 125 -10.26 9.60 15.70
CA ARG A 125 -9.18 10.57 15.40
C ARG A 125 -8.19 10.75 16.55
N ASP A 126 -8.68 10.79 17.79
CA ASP A 126 -7.83 10.94 18.96
C ASP A 126 -6.95 9.70 19.17
N GLU A 127 -7.50 8.50 18.97
CA GLU A 127 -6.78 7.25 19.11
C GLU A 127 -5.74 7.07 17.99
N ILE A 128 -6.05 7.50 16.78
CA ILE A 128 -5.12 7.52 15.65
C ILE A 128 -3.94 8.46 15.94
N GLN A 129 -4.21 9.66 16.42
CA GLN A 129 -3.15 10.60 16.79
C GLN A 129 -2.29 10.06 17.92
N GLU A 130 -2.89 9.37 18.89
CA GLU A 130 -2.13 8.73 19.96
C GLU A 130 -1.25 7.59 19.44
N ALA A 131 -1.75 6.75 18.55
CA ALA A 131 -0.97 5.72 17.90
C ALA A 131 0.24 6.28 17.13
N ILE A 132 0.08 7.40 16.40
CA ILE A 132 1.16 8.14 15.75
C ILE A 132 2.20 8.60 16.78
N ASN A 133 1.74 9.17 17.91
CA ASN A 133 2.61 9.68 18.96
C ASN A 133 3.39 8.56 19.65
N LEU A 134 2.83 7.36 19.75
CA LEU A 134 3.48 6.19 20.30
C LEU A 134 4.58 5.64 19.39
N TRP A 135 4.37 5.62 18.06
CA TRP A 135 5.36 5.16 17.11
C TRP A 135 6.53 6.15 16.91
N ASN A 136 6.28 7.46 16.95
CA ASN A 136 7.25 8.49 16.61
C ASN A 136 8.53 8.50 17.46
N PRO A 137 8.53 8.14 18.76
CA PRO A 137 9.76 8.02 19.56
C PRO A 137 10.59 6.79 19.19
N LEU A 138 9.98 5.78 18.55
CA LEU A 138 10.67 4.56 18.18
C LEU A 138 11.44 4.76 16.87
N SER A 139 12.74 4.51 16.92
CA SER A 139 13.67 4.52 15.78
C SER A 139 13.55 5.75 14.83
N ASN A 140 13.54 5.50 13.53
CA ASN A 140 13.59 6.52 12.48
C ASN A 140 12.22 6.86 11.86
N LEU A 141 11.13 6.24 12.31
CA LEU A 141 9.80 6.54 11.80
C LEU A 141 9.34 7.91 12.30
N LYS A 142 8.85 8.75 11.39
CA LYS A 142 8.25 10.04 11.69
C LYS A 142 6.96 10.18 10.93
N MET A 143 5.88 10.20 11.67
CA MET A 143 4.53 10.38 11.15
C MET A 143 3.96 11.72 11.58
N THR A 144 3.11 12.29 10.74
CA THR A 144 2.36 13.51 11.03
C THR A 144 0.91 13.30 10.66
N TYR A 145 0.01 13.57 11.58
CA TYR A 145 -1.43 13.62 11.29
C TYR A 145 -1.71 14.81 10.36
N THR A 146 -2.54 14.61 9.34
CA THR A 146 -2.87 15.65 8.37
C THR A 146 -4.35 15.60 7.97
N THR A 147 -4.89 16.77 7.66
CA THR A 147 -6.21 16.95 7.00
C THR A 147 -6.07 17.24 5.51
N ALA A 148 -4.85 17.26 4.98
CA ALA A 148 -4.61 17.47 3.56
C ALA A 148 -5.14 16.30 2.73
N ALA A 149 -5.54 16.59 1.51
CA ALA A 149 -5.91 15.55 0.56
C ALA A 149 -4.68 14.65 0.24
N ASN A 150 -4.93 13.36 0.01
CA ASN A 150 -3.92 12.39 -0.39
C ASN A 150 -2.76 12.20 0.62
N PRO A 151 -3.04 11.83 1.89
CA PRO A 151 -2.02 11.40 2.83
C PRO A 151 -1.34 10.11 2.33
N ASP A 152 -0.19 9.79 2.89
CA ASP A 152 0.49 8.53 2.58
C ASP A 152 -0.29 7.31 3.08
N ILE A 153 -0.91 7.43 4.27
CA ILE A 153 -1.80 6.42 4.85
C ILE A 153 -3.15 7.07 5.09
N LEU A 154 -4.19 6.58 4.43
CA LEU A 154 -5.56 7.05 4.61
C LEU A 154 -6.37 6.04 5.43
N ILE A 155 -6.88 6.47 6.58
CA ILE A 155 -7.73 5.66 7.46
C ILE A 155 -9.19 5.92 7.11
N ARG A 156 -9.93 4.86 6.87
CA ARG A 156 -11.32 4.90 6.42
C ARG A 156 -12.15 3.77 7.01
N SER A 157 -13.48 3.87 6.93
CA SER A 157 -14.34 2.73 7.25
C SER A 157 -14.26 1.66 6.16
N ASP A 158 -14.59 0.44 6.53
CA ASP A 158 -14.65 -0.70 5.63
C ASP A 158 -15.94 -0.78 4.81
N ALA A 159 -16.81 0.22 4.88
CA ALA A 159 -18.13 0.22 4.23
C ALA A 159 -18.10 -0.09 2.72
N SER A 160 -17.03 0.27 2.01
CA SER A 160 -16.83 -0.08 0.58
C SER A 160 -16.26 -1.47 0.36
N THR A 161 -15.63 -2.04 1.39
CA THR A 161 -14.94 -3.34 1.36
C THR A 161 -15.09 -3.99 2.74
N PRO A 162 -16.28 -4.52 3.05
CA PRO A 162 -16.56 -5.05 4.38
C PRO A 162 -15.56 -6.11 4.81
N LEU A 163 -14.97 -5.91 5.97
CA LEU A 163 -14.11 -6.87 6.64
C LEU A 163 -14.94 -7.98 7.30
N PRO A 164 -14.35 -9.14 7.58
CA PRO A 164 -15.00 -10.15 8.41
C PRO A 164 -15.44 -9.58 9.75
N ASN A 165 -16.56 -10.07 10.28
CA ASN A 165 -17.20 -9.51 11.47
C ASN A 165 -16.33 -9.56 12.74
N ASN A 166 -15.35 -10.44 12.78
CA ASN A 166 -14.37 -10.61 13.85
C ASN A 166 -13.05 -9.86 13.62
N THR A 167 -12.95 -9.04 12.55
CA THR A 167 -11.78 -8.21 12.27
C THR A 167 -12.11 -6.75 12.59
N ILE A 168 -11.40 -6.13 13.53
CA ILE A 168 -11.61 -4.73 13.93
C ILE A 168 -11.07 -3.76 12.87
N ALA A 169 -9.88 -4.04 12.37
CA ALA A 169 -9.23 -3.22 11.36
C ALA A 169 -8.33 -4.08 10.48
N ALA A 170 -7.86 -3.51 9.37
CA ALA A 170 -6.88 -4.16 8.50
C ALA A 170 -5.99 -3.11 7.83
N GLY A 171 -4.67 -3.32 7.88
CA GLY A 171 -3.66 -2.45 7.28
C GLY A 171 -3.17 -2.96 5.93
N SER A 172 -3.01 -2.06 4.94
CA SER A 172 -2.42 -2.43 3.67
C SER A 172 -0.90 -2.60 3.77
N TRP A 173 -0.37 -3.54 2.97
CA TRP A 173 1.05 -3.84 2.93
C TRP A 173 1.87 -2.77 2.20
N PRO A 174 3.12 -2.48 2.62
CA PRO A 174 4.00 -1.53 1.96
C PRO A 174 4.33 -1.92 0.52
N MET A 175 4.58 -0.92 -0.31
CA MET A 175 4.84 -1.11 -1.73
C MET A 175 5.78 -0.03 -2.28
N ASN A 176 6.76 -0.43 -3.12
CA ASN A 176 7.66 0.51 -3.81
C ASN A 176 8.37 1.50 -2.86
N GLY A 177 8.77 1.05 -1.69
CA GLY A 177 9.44 1.89 -0.69
C GLY A 177 8.52 2.90 0.01
N LYS A 178 7.20 2.81 -0.20
CA LYS A 178 6.17 3.61 0.48
C LYS A 178 5.43 2.77 1.50
N PRO A 179 4.88 3.37 2.56
CA PRO A 179 4.03 2.66 3.51
C PRO A 179 2.78 2.10 2.83
N GLY A 180 2.16 1.12 3.44
CA GLY A 180 0.80 0.72 3.09
C GLY A 180 -0.11 1.93 3.07
N SER A 181 -0.91 2.08 2.02
CA SER A 181 -1.59 3.34 1.73
C SER A 181 -2.92 3.52 2.46
N SER A 182 -3.42 2.48 3.13
CA SER A 182 -4.75 2.54 3.76
C SER A 182 -4.84 1.64 4.99
N ILE A 183 -5.67 2.06 5.94
CA ILE A 183 -6.18 1.22 7.02
C ILE A 183 -7.71 1.28 6.95
N TRP A 184 -8.36 0.12 6.99
CA TRP A 184 -9.81 0.00 7.07
C TRP A 184 -10.22 -0.31 8.49
N ILE A 185 -11.23 0.37 9.00
CA ILE A 185 -11.83 0.15 10.32
C ILE A 185 -13.23 -0.42 10.10
N ASN A 186 -13.49 -1.58 10.69
CA ASN A 186 -14.81 -2.18 10.74
C ASN A 186 -15.66 -1.50 11.82
N LEU A 187 -16.51 -0.57 11.39
CA LEU A 187 -17.39 0.14 12.32
C LEU A 187 -18.55 -0.74 12.82
N ASP A 188 -18.84 -1.84 12.12
CA ASP A 188 -19.87 -2.81 12.47
C ASP A 188 -19.29 -4.05 13.20
N TYR A 189 -18.04 -3.94 13.71
CA TYR A 189 -17.35 -5.03 14.39
C TYR A 189 -18.24 -5.71 15.44
N ASP A 190 -18.27 -7.04 15.38
CA ASP A 190 -19.05 -7.88 16.29
C ASP A 190 -20.47 -7.33 16.56
N TYR A 191 -21.17 -7.02 15.44
CA TYR A 191 -22.53 -6.47 15.45
C TYR A 191 -22.66 -5.16 16.22
N ASN A 192 -21.82 -4.17 15.93
CA ASN A 192 -21.76 -2.84 16.56
C ASN A 192 -21.33 -2.88 18.05
N LYS A 193 -20.47 -3.80 18.42
CA LYS A 193 -19.86 -3.81 19.74
C LYS A 193 -19.01 -2.55 19.95
N THR A 194 -19.26 -1.84 21.04
CA THR A 194 -18.45 -0.68 21.40
C THR A 194 -17.03 -1.08 21.73
N ILE A 195 -16.06 -0.58 20.97
CA ILE A 195 -14.64 -0.84 21.18
C ILE A 195 -14.07 0.17 22.17
N PRO A 196 -13.49 -0.26 23.30
CA PRO A 196 -12.88 0.64 24.28
C PRO A 196 -11.71 1.43 23.71
N ARG A 197 -11.48 2.64 24.21
CA ARG A 197 -10.43 3.55 23.75
C ARG A 197 -9.05 2.90 23.65
N LEU A 198 -8.61 2.19 24.68
CA LEU A 198 -7.29 1.52 24.67
C LEU A 198 -7.18 0.44 23.59
N GLN A 199 -8.27 -0.23 23.31
CA GLN A 199 -8.33 -1.24 22.25
C GLN A 199 -8.30 -0.60 20.85
N LYS A 200 -8.93 0.56 20.67
CA LYS A 200 -8.79 1.35 19.43
C LYS A 200 -7.35 1.78 19.20
N ILE A 201 -6.68 2.31 20.25
CA ILE A 201 -5.26 2.70 20.17
C ILE A 201 -4.40 1.48 19.80
N TYR A 202 -4.61 0.35 20.48
CA TYR A 202 -3.90 -0.91 20.21
C TYR A 202 -4.04 -1.31 18.74
N ASN A 203 -5.26 -1.40 18.23
CA ASN A 203 -5.48 -1.77 16.83
C ASN A 203 -4.81 -0.77 15.87
N MET A 204 -4.89 0.53 16.11
CA MET A 204 -4.23 1.52 15.25
C MET A 204 -2.70 1.40 15.28
N VAL A 205 -2.10 1.11 16.44
CA VAL A 205 -0.65 0.84 16.52
C VAL A 205 -0.29 -0.41 15.73
N HIS A 206 -1.08 -1.48 15.84
CA HIS A 206 -0.91 -2.74 15.13
C HIS A 206 -1.01 -2.55 13.61
N GLU A 207 -2.09 -1.95 13.12
CA GLU A 207 -2.32 -1.74 11.69
C GLU A 207 -1.28 -0.81 11.04
N LEU A 208 -0.82 0.20 11.77
CA LEU A 208 0.32 1.01 11.31
C LEU A 208 1.58 0.15 11.18
N GLY A 209 1.79 -0.83 12.05
CA GLY A 209 2.88 -1.81 11.93
C GLY A 209 2.83 -2.57 10.61
N HIS A 210 1.64 -3.06 10.19
CA HIS A 210 1.45 -3.69 8.89
C HIS A 210 1.73 -2.73 7.73
N CYS A 211 1.31 -1.47 7.85
CA CYS A 211 1.65 -0.43 6.87
C CYS A 211 3.17 -0.17 6.77
N PHE A 212 3.95 -0.58 7.75
CA PHE A 212 5.42 -0.48 7.74
C PHE A 212 6.12 -1.77 7.28
N GLY A 213 5.38 -2.85 7.07
CA GLY A 213 5.89 -4.15 6.65
C GLY A 213 6.21 -5.10 7.79
N LEU A 214 5.69 -4.83 9.00
CA LEU A 214 5.76 -5.77 10.11
C LEU A 214 4.69 -6.85 9.94
N ARG A 215 5.05 -8.09 10.21
CA ARG A 215 4.17 -9.25 10.26
C ARG A 215 3.92 -9.66 11.70
N HIS A 216 3.01 -10.61 11.90
CA HIS A 216 2.73 -11.10 13.24
C HIS A 216 3.96 -11.71 13.90
N THR A 217 4.26 -11.29 15.13
CA THR A 217 5.37 -11.84 15.93
C THR A 217 5.11 -13.30 16.30
N ASN A 218 3.85 -13.64 16.59
CA ASN A 218 3.40 -14.99 16.95
C ASN A 218 2.97 -15.84 15.74
N TRP A 219 3.39 -15.50 14.50
CA TRP A 219 3.05 -16.17 13.25
C TRP A 219 3.10 -17.70 13.33
N LYS A 220 4.08 -18.24 14.04
CA LYS A 220 4.28 -19.69 14.18
C LYS A 220 3.15 -20.36 14.96
N SER A 221 2.64 -19.72 16.02
CA SER A 221 1.54 -20.26 16.82
C SER A 221 0.19 -20.13 16.13
N LEU A 222 0.08 -19.21 15.17
CA LEU A 222 -1.11 -19.02 14.34
C LEU A 222 -1.12 -19.91 13.10
N GLY A 223 -0.02 -20.62 12.82
CA GLY A 223 0.10 -21.44 11.61
C GLY A 223 0.33 -20.64 10.34
N GLU A 224 0.73 -19.38 10.47
CA GLU A 224 0.99 -18.48 9.34
C GLU A 224 2.32 -18.80 8.66
N SER A 225 2.51 -18.29 7.45
CA SER A 225 3.77 -18.42 6.72
C SER A 225 4.94 -17.74 7.45
N VAL A 226 6.12 -18.25 7.22
CA VAL A 226 7.36 -17.81 7.89
C VAL A 226 7.57 -16.30 7.74
N ALA A 227 7.66 -15.60 8.86
CA ALA A 227 8.12 -14.22 8.92
C ALA A 227 9.64 -14.17 9.11
N ASN A 228 10.29 -13.15 8.56
CA ASN A 228 11.73 -12.92 8.79
C ASN A 228 11.92 -12.26 10.15
N GLY A 229 12.71 -12.89 11.03
CA GLY A 229 13.05 -12.31 12.32
C GLY A 229 13.87 -11.03 12.19
N ILE A 230 13.57 -10.05 13.03
CA ILE A 230 14.36 -8.82 13.13
C ILE A 230 15.55 -9.11 14.06
N THR A 231 16.76 -8.84 13.58
CA THR A 231 17.97 -9.09 14.38
C THR A 231 17.95 -8.29 15.67
N GLY A 232 18.12 -8.99 16.80
CA GLY A 232 18.11 -8.38 18.12
C GLY A 232 16.77 -8.47 18.85
N THR A 233 15.72 -8.99 18.21
CA THR A 233 14.44 -9.29 18.86
C THR A 233 14.37 -10.73 19.33
N PHE A 234 13.40 -11.04 20.20
CA PHE A 234 13.16 -12.39 20.67
C PHE A 234 12.40 -13.22 19.64
N ASP A 235 12.63 -14.54 19.64
CA ASP A 235 11.89 -15.49 18.79
C ASP A 235 10.40 -15.59 19.14
N SER A 236 10.01 -15.14 20.34
CA SER A 236 8.64 -15.09 20.83
C SER A 236 8.51 -13.96 21.84
N ASP A 237 7.54 -13.10 21.61
CA ASP A 237 7.19 -12.00 22.49
C ASP A 237 5.68 -11.96 22.72
N PRO A 238 5.18 -12.52 23.85
CA PRO A 238 3.75 -12.58 24.12
C PRO A 238 3.12 -11.20 24.36
N TYR A 239 3.92 -10.15 24.52
CA TYR A 239 3.48 -8.79 24.77
C TYR A 239 3.66 -7.86 23.55
N SER A 240 4.19 -8.38 22.44
CA SER A 240 4.36 -7.60 21.23
C SER A 240 3.02 -7.07 20.73
N VAL A 241 3.03 -5.80 20.33
CA VAL A 241 1.88 -5.18 19.67
C VAL A 241 1.56 -5.87 18.33
N MET A 242 2.55 -6.52 17.72
CA MET A 242 2.38 -7.24 16.46
C MET A 242 1.96 -8.71 16.64
N ASN A 243 1.40 -9.11 17.76
CA ASN A 243 0.78 -10.42 17.88
C ASN A 243 -0.57 -10.44 17.17
N GLY A 244 -0.77 -11.34 16.20
CA GLY A 244 -2.05 -11.58 15.56
C GLY A 244 -3.04 -12.30 16.47
N GLY A 245 -4.35 -12.18 16.17
CA GLY A 245 -5.42 -12.77 16.96
C GLY A 245 -5.68 -12.08 18.30
N THR A 246 -5.20 -10.87 18.50
CA THR A 246 -5.24 -10.13 19.76
C THR A 246 -6.04 -8.83 19.71
N ALA A 247 -6.91 -8.69 18.73
CA ALA A 247 -7.70 -7.47 18.49
C ALA A 247 -8.45 -6.94 19.71
N GLU A 248 -8.85 -7.83 20.62
CA GLU A 248 -9.52 -7.50 21.89
C GLU A 248 -8.56 -7.44 23.09
N TYR A 249 -7.25 -7.50 22.87
CA TYR A 249 -6.27 -7.55 23.95
C TYR A 249 -6.15 -6.21 24.70
N GLN A 250 -5.99 -6.28 26.03
CA GLN A 250 -5.69 -5.10 26.82
C GLN A 250 -4.20 -4.80 26.74
N TRP A 251 -3.85 -3.91 25.85
CA TRP A 251 -2.47 -3.51 25.62
C TRP A 251 -1.99 -2.47 26.65
N SER A 252 -0.78 -2.65 27.15
CA SER A 252 -0.17 -1.78 28.16
C SER A 252 1.00 -0.94 27.66
N GLY A 253 1.29 -0.98 26.37
CA GLY A 253 2.40 -0.29 25.71
C GLY A 253 3.31 -1.25 24.94
N PHE A 254 4.25 -0.70 24.20
CA PHE A 254 5.25 -1.49 23.45
C PHE A 254 6.08 -2.35 24.40
N SER A 255 6.30 -3.60 24.03
CA SER A 255 7.24 -4.50 24.68
C SER A 255 8.70 -4.06 24.46
N GLU A 256 9.65 -4.74 25.08
CA GLU A 256 11.07 -4.51 24.80
C GLU A 256 11.45 -5.05 23.39
N GLY A 257 10.70 -6.03 22.87
CA GLY A 257 10.90 -6.55 21.51
C GLY A 257 10.33 -5.64 20.40
N ASP A 258 9.36 -4.79 20.76
CA ASP A 258 8.77 -3.82 19.82
C ASP A 258 9.63 -2.54 19.67
N LYS A 259 10.56 -2.26 20.58
CA LYS A 259 11.42 -1.06 20.63
C LYS A 259 12.76 -1.29 19.96
#